data_2437cde486c7f64f447b18ccdc39728e
#
_entry.id   2437cde486c7f64f447b18ccdc39728e
#
_cell.length_a   1.000
_cell.length_b   1.000
_cell.length_c   1.000
_cell.angle_alpha   90.00
_cell.angle_beta   90.00
_cell.angle_gamma   90.00
#
_symmetry.space_group_name_H-M   'P 1'
#
loop_
_entity.id
_entity.type
_entity.pdbx_description
1 polymer ?
#
loop_
_entity_poly.entity_id
_entity_poly.type
_entity_poly.pdbx_seq_one_letter_code
_entity_poly.pdbx_strand_id
1 'polypeptide(L)'
;MSLQVEKLEKNMIKLTIEASAEDLEKAIQKAYLKNKGKISVPGFRKGKVPRAMVEKMYGVEIFYDDAANELIPDAYSKALIECGEEIVSQPKIEVTQIEKGKPFIFTAEVAVKPEVTLGEYKGVEVEKTDAEVSEEEVTAELDKAREQNSRTVTVEDRPVQDKDMTVIDFEGFVDGEAFEGGKGENYSLTIGSHSFIDTFEEQLIGKKVGEECEVNVTFPEEYHAKELAGKPATFKVTIKEIKVKELPELDDEFAQEVSEFDTLEAYKADVRAKLEEKKKDEAESEKETKVIDKIIENATMEIPEAMIQTQVRQMADDFSRRLQAQGLTIEQYFQFTGLTPDRLFEDMKPNALKRIQSRLVLEAVAAKENITVTDEDLEKEISEIAEMYKMEASKLKEVMGDSEKEQMKKDIAVTKAVELVVDSAKEI
;
A
#
# COMPACT_ATOMS: atom_id res chain seq x y z
N MET A 1 -9.06 36.36 19.01
CA MET A 1 -8.23 35.76 17.95
C MET A 1 -8.41 36.61 16.71
N SER A 2 -7.37 36.92 15.96
CA SER A 2 -7.48 37.55 14.64
C SER A 2 -6.84 36.64 13.59
N LEU A 3 -7.38 36.66 12.38
CA LEU A 3 -6.91 35.87 11.23
C LEU A 3 -6.64 36.83 10.07
N GLN A 4 -5.48 36.68 9.44
CA GLN A 4 -5.17 37.30 8.16
C GLN A 4 -4.87 36.18 7.16
N VAL A 5 -5.46 36.25 5.97
CA VAL A 5 -5.30 35.26 4.90
C VAL A 5 -4.58 35.95 3.75
N GLU A 6 -3.44 35.43 3.37
CA GLU A 6 -2.67 35.89 2.21
C GLU A 6 -2.63 34.77 1.16
N LYS A 7 -3.10 35.04 -0.06
CA LYS A 7 -3.03 34.10 -1.17
C LYS A 7 -1.61 34.11 -1.75
N LEU A 8 -1.02 32.92 -1.85
CA LEU A 8 0.26 32.68 -2.47
C LEU A 8 0.08 32.06 -3.86
N GLU A 9 1.18 31.84 -4.57
CA GLU A 9 1.15 31.13 -5.85
C GLU A 9 0.86 29.64 -5.66
N LYS A 10 0.43 28.98 -6.74
CA LYS A 10 0.21 27.51 -6.81
C LYS A 10 -0.79 26.98 -5.79
N ASN A 11 -1.92 27.65 -5.64
CA ASN A 11 -2.99 27.27 -4.73
C ASN A 11 -2.52 27.09 -3.27
N MET A 12 -1.54 27.91 -2.86
CA MET A 12 -1.12 28.00 -1.46
C MET A 12 -1.70 29.25 -0.81
N ILE A 13 -1.97 29.16 0.50
CA ILE A 13 -2.32 30.31 1.33
C ILE A 13 -1.46 30.35 2.59
N LYS A 14 -1.22 31.56 3.08
CA LYS A 14 -0.56 31.80 4.35
C LYS A 14 -1.58 32.40 5.33
N LEU A 15 -1.83 31.66 6.38
CA LEU A 15 -2.68 32.08 7.49
C LEU A 15 -1.80 32.69 8.56
N THR A 16 -1.98 33.97 8.89
CA THR A 16 -1.37 34.59 10.07
C THR A 16 -2.40 34.64 11.17
N ILE A 17 -2.11 33.90 12.24
CA ILE A 17 -3.04 33.65 13.33
C ILE A 17 -2.50 34.32 14.59
N GLU A 18 -3.32 35.17 15.21
CA GLU A 18 -2.98 35.86 16.43
C GLU A 18 -3.89 35.42 17.57
N ALA A 19 -3.32 34.83 18.61
CA ALA A 19 -4.00 34.49 19.85
C ALA A 19 -3.72 35.60 20.90
N SER A 20 -4.67 35.85 21.78
CA SER A 20 -4.53 36.94 22.76
C SER A 20 -3.39 36.66 23.76
N ALA A 21 -2.84 37.76 24.33
CA ALA A 21 -1.87 37.65 25.43
C ALA A 21 -2.43 36.90 26.65
N GLU A 22 -3.75 36.96 26.88
CA GLU A 22 -4.40 36.20 27.94
C GLU A 22 -4.40 34.69 27.67
N ASP A 23 -4.60 34.27 26.42
CA ASP A 23 -4.59 32.87 26.05
C ASP A 23 -3.18 32.32 26.13
N LEU A 24 -2.17 33.08 25.71
CA LEU A 24 -0.76 32.73 25.90
C LEU A 24 -0.42 32.56 27.40
N GLU A 25 -0.89 33.47 28.26
CA GLU A 25 -0.66 33.39 29.72
C GLU A 25 -1.28 32.12 30.32
N LYS A 26 -2.53 31.76 29.88
CA LYS A 26 -3.19 30.50 30.30
C LYS A 26 -2.41 29.28 29.82
N ALA A 27 -1.89 29.30 28.60
CA ALA A 27 -1.10 28.21 28.06
C ALA A 27 0.25 28.04 28.79
N ILE A 28 0.94 29.16 29.09
CA ILE A 28 2.16 29.13 29.90
C ILE A 28 1.85 28.57 31.30
N GLN A 29 0.70 28.92 31.90
CA GLN A 29 0.30 28.34 33.19
C GLN A 29 0.04 26.83 33.12
N LYS A 30 -0.59 26.36 32.05
CA LYS A 30 -0.76 24.90 31.81
C LYS A 30 0.58 24.20 31.60
N ALA A 31 1.48 24.77 30.80
CA ALA A 31 2.83 24.28 30.55
C ALA A 31 3.64 24.15 31.87
N TYR A 32 3.56 25.16 32.74
CA TYR A 32 4.16 25.07 34.07
C TYR A 32 3.56 23.92 34.88
N LEU A 33 2.23 23.78 34.93
CA LEU A 33 1.57 22.71 35.70
C LEU A 33 1.96 21.32 35.21
N LYS A 34 2.10 21.15 33.91
CA LYS A 34 2.55 19.91 33.27
C LYS A 34 4.00 19.57 33.65
N ASN A 35 4.87 20.56 33.65
CA ASN A 35 6.31 20.38 33.85
C ASN A 35 6.81 20.53 35.28
N LYS A 36 6.01 21.13 36.20
CA LYS A 36 6.42 21.40 37.60
C LYS A 36 7.01 20.20 38.31
N GLY A 37 6.54 19.00 38.00
CA GLY A 37 7.02 17.74 38.58
C GLY A 37 8.45 17.36 38.20
N LYS A 38 8.93 17.90 37.08
CA LYS A 38 10.28 17.67 36.54
C LYS A 38 11.27 18.76 36.95
N ILE A 39 10.78 19.94 37.32
CA ILE A 39 11.60 21.11 37.62
C ILE A 39 12.15 21.00 39.02
N SER A 40 13.48 21.17 39.19
CA SER A 40 14.20 21.22 40.46
C SER A 40 14.93 22.54 40.58
N VAL A 41 14.71 23.21 41.71
CA VAL A 41 15.35 24.50 42.05
C VAL A 41 16.00 24.36 43.43
N PRO A 42 17.25 24.78 43.63
CA PRO A 42 17.88 24.75 44.92
C PRO A 42 17.04 25.49 45.98
N GLY A 43 16.85 24.85 47.15
CA GLY A 43 16.04 25.38 48.23
C GLY A 43 14.55 25.03 48.17
N PHE A 44 14.06 24.37 47.11
CA PHE A 44 12.68 23.94 46.97
C PHE A 44 12.55 22.44 46.78
N ARG A 45 11.49 21.87 47.37
CA ARG A 45 11.15 20.48 47.08
C ARG A 45 10.68 20.32 45.62
N LYS A 46 11.18 19.31 44.96
CA LYS A 46 10.79 18.95 43.56
C LYS A 46 9.26 18.95 43.38
N GLY A 47 8.75 19.62 42.37
CA GLY A 47 7.32 19.75 42.09
C GLY A 47 6.55 20.76 42.97
N LYS A 48 7.22 21.48 43.89
CA LYS A 48 6.63 22.52 44.75
C LYS A 48 7.22 23.90 44.52
N VAL A 49 8.02 24.08 43.46
CA VAL A 49 8.62 25.38 43.08
C VAL A 49 7.51 26.27 42.53
N PRO A 50 7.27 27.49 43.04
CA PRO A 50 6.32 28.42 42.46
C PRO A 50 6.74 28.85 41.05
N ARG A 51 5.78 29.07 40.14
CA ARG A 51 6.05 29.49 38.76
C ARG A 51 6.95 30.71 38.67
N ALA A 52 6.66 31.77 39.45
CA ALA A 52 7.48 32.99 39.48
C ALA A 52 8.95 32.73 39.83
N MET A 53 9.24 31.72 40.64
CA MET A 53 10.62 31.37 40.97
C MET A 53 11.32 30.65 39.81
N VAL A 54 10.57 29.78 39.11
CA VAL A 54 11.08 29.10 37.90
C VAL A 54 11.38 30.14 36.81
N GLU A 55 10.44 31.07 36.54
CA GLU A 55 10.63 32.14 35.56
C GLU A 55 11.81 33.06 35.92
N LYS A 56 12.03 33.33 37.21
CA LYS A 56 13.16 34.13 37.65
C LYS A 56 14.52 33.48 37.43
N MET A 57 14.59 32.14 37.53
CA MET A 57 15.85 31.38 37.42
C MET A 57 16.16 30.92 36.00
N TYR A 58 15.15 30.55 35.24
CA TYR A 58 15.31 29.91 33.94
C TYR A 58 14.73 30.74 32.79
N GLY A 59 14.09 31.84 33.08
CA GLY A 59 13.30 32.59 32.09
C GLY A 59 11.91 32.01 31.90
N VAL A 60 11.01 32.77 31.31
CA VAL A 60 9.67 32.33 30.92
C VAL A 60 9.71 31.45 29.68
N GLU A 61 10.75 31.58 28.90
CA GLU A 61 11.00 30.91 27.62
C GLU A 61 11.00 29.37 27.74
N ILE A 62 11.35 28.86 28.95
CA ILE A 62 11.32 27.42 29.24
C ILE A 62 9.92 26.78 29.03
N PHE A 63 8.87 27.61 29.04
CA PHE A 63 7.48 27.16 28.87
C PHE A 63 6.92 27.43 27.48
N TYR A 64 7.66 28.13 26.61
CA TYR A 64 7.12 28.61 25.33
C TYR A 64 6.79 27.47 24.37
N ASP A 65 7.65 26.46 24.26
CA ASP A 65 7.41 25.30 23.38
C ASP A 65 6.15 24.55 23.79
N ASP A 66 6.00 24.25 25.09
CA ASP A 66 4.81 23.58 25.60
C ASP A 66 3.55 24.46 25.48
N ALA A 67 3.68 25.76 25.66
CA ALA A 67 2.56 26.71 25.52
C ALA A 67 2.13 26.85 24.05
N ALA A 68 3.09 26.93 23.13
CA ALA A 68 2.83 26.94 21.69
C ALA A 68 2.13 25.66 21.24
N ASN A 69 2.65 24.48 21.65
CA ASN A 69 2.05 23.20 21.34
C ASN A 69 0.63 23.03 21.89
N GLU A 70 0.28 23.71 22.96
CA GLU A 70 -1.08 23.71 23.53
C GLU A 70 -2.04 24.67 22.78
N LEU A 71 -1.52 25.83 22.32
CA LEU A 71 -2.34 26.85 21.68
C LEU A 71 -2.56 26.64 20.19
N ILE A 72 -1.54 26.17 19.48
CA ILE A 72 -1.56 26.07 18.02
C ILE A 72 -2.74 25.24 17.52
N PRO A 73 -3.01 24.02 18.03
CA PRO A 73 -4.09 23.18 17.52
C PRO A 73 -5.48 23.88 17.61
N ASP A 74 -5.79 24.45 18.75
CA ASP A 74 -7.08 25.11 18.99
C ASP A 74 -7.23 26.39 18.15
N ALA A 75 -6.17 27.19 18.05
CA ALA A 75 -6.19 28.43 17.29
C ALA A 75 -6.23 28.16 15.78
N TYR A 76 -5.50 27.16 15.32
CA TYR A 76 -5.51 26.74 13.92
C TYR A 76 -6.88 26.18 13.51
N SER A 77 -7.48 25.29 14.30
CA SER A 77 -8.82 24.76 14.02
C SER A 77 -9.88 25.86 13.88
N LYS A 78 -9.82 26.87 14.72
CA LYS A 78 -10.73 28.03 14.62
C LYS A 78 -10.45 28.87 13.38
N ALA A 79 -9.17 29.05 13.04
CA ALA A 79 -8.76 29.78 11.85
C ALA A 79 -9.22 29.09 10.55
N LEU A 80 -9.21 27.76 10.51
CA LEU A 80 -9.71 26.99 9.37
C LEU A 80 -11.22 27.23 9.14
N ILE A 81 -12.00 27.24 10.21
CA ILE A 81 -13.45 27.50 10.13
C ILE A 81 -13.73 28.94 9.64
N GLU A 82 -12.94 29.91 10.12
CA GLU A 82 -13.08 31.32 9.74
C GLU A 82 -12.60 31.59 8.32
N CYS A 83 -11.58 30.87 7.86
CA CYS A 83 -11.00 30.98 6.52
C CYS A 83 -12.01 30.58 5.42
N GLY A 84 -12.83 29.54 5.66
CA GLY A 84 -13.83 29.03 4.72
C GLY A 84 -13.28 28.35 3.47
N GLU A 85 -11.97 28.21 3.33
CA GLU A 85 -11.32 27.50 2.22
C GLU A 85 -11.12 26.01 2.55
N GLU A 86 -11.24 25.14 1.55
CA GLU A 86 -10.99 23.70 1.73
C GLU A 86 -9.46 23.41 1.72
N ILE A 87 -8.92 23.15 2.92
CA ILE A 87 -7.48 22.87 3.09
C ILE A 87 -7.19 21.40 2.78
N VAL A 88 -6.18 21.16 1.93
CA VAL A 88 -5.82 19.84 1.42
C VAL A 88 -4.39 19.41 1.77
N SER A 89 -3.71 20.12 2.64
CA SER A 89 -2.38 19.76 3.10
C SER A 89 -2.20 19.93 4.60
N GLN A 90 -1.16 19.32 5.14
CA GLN A 90 -0.71 19.63 6.50
C GLN A 90 -0.13 21.05 6.56
N PRO A 91 -0.36 21.80 7.67
CA PRO A 91 0.18 23.13 7.81
C PRO A 91 1.72 23.11 8.04
N LYS A 92 2.42 23.98 7.35
CA LYS A 92 3.79 24.34 7.71
C LYS A 92 3.71 25.52 8.68
N ILE A 93 3.94 25.24 9.96
CA ILE A 93 3.76 26.22 11.04
C ILE A 93 5.11 26.89 11.35
N GLU A 94 5.07 28.22 11.48
CA GLU A 94 6.19 29.02 11.92
C GLU A 94 5.73 30.01 12.98
N VAL A 95 6.36 29.99 14.16
CA VAL A 95 6.07 30.92 15.24
C VAL A 95 6.82 32.23 14.98
N THR A 96 6.08 33.31 14.79
CA THR A 96 6.64 34.65 14.53
C THR A 96 6.77 35.50 15.77
N GLN A 97 5.89 35.33 16.75
CA GLN A 97 5.96 36.07 18.01
C GLN A 97 5.46 35.21 19.19
N ILE A 98 6.32 35.01 20.17
CA ILE A 98 5.98 34.42 21.47
C ILE A 98 6.73 35.18 22.58
N GLU A 99 6.01 36.07 23.28
CA GLU A 99 6.58 36.88 24.35
C GLU A 99 5.51 37.15 25.41
N LYS A 100 5.86 36.96 26.67
CA LYS A 100 4.94 37.18 27.80
C LYS A 100 4.37 38.61 27.78
N GLY A 101 3.05 38.71 27.83
CA GLY A 101 2.32 40.00 27.82
C GLY A 101 2.07 40.54 26.42
N LYS A 102 2.55 39.89 25.37
CA LYS A 102 2.20 40.20 23.97
C LYS A 102 1.31 39.10 23.40
N PRO A 103 0.58 39.35 22.30
CA PRO A 103 -0.14 38.35 21.58
C PRO A 103 0.80 37.26 21.06
N PHE A 104 0.32 36.02 21.03
CA PHE A 104 1.02 34.91 20.37
C PHE A 104 0.67 34.91 18.88
N ILE A 105 1.67 35.01 18.01
CA ILE A 105 1.48 35.08 16.56
C ILE A 105 2.27 33.96 15.91
N PHE A 106 1.60 33.20 15.08
CA PHE A 106 2.22 32.18 14.23
C PHE A 106 1.61 32.22 12.83
N THR A 107 2.36 31.71 11.87
CA THR A 107 1.90 31.54 10.50
C THR A 107 1.74 30.07 10.18
N ALA A 108 0.76 29.75 9.35
CA ALA A 108 0.56 28.42 8.80
C ALA A 108 0.45 28.54 7.28
N GLU A 109 1.39 27.95 6.55
CA GLU A 109 1.32 27.82 5.11
C GLU A 109 0.63 26.50 4.76
N VAL A 110 -0.44 26.55 3.96
CA VAL A 110 -1.27 25.41 3.60
C VAL A 110 -1.67 25.47 2.13
N ALA A 111 -1.91 24.30 1.54
CA ALA A 111 -2.51 24.21 0.23
C ALA A 111 -4.04 24.21 0.34
N VAL A 112 -4.69 24.98 -0.52
CA VAL A 112 -6.12 24.94 -0.74
C VAL A 112 -6.44 24.04 -1.93
N LYS A 113 -7.65 23.50 -1.94
CA LYS A 113 -8.15 22.65 -3.02
C LYS A 113 -8.05 23.41 -4.36
N PRO A 114 -7.36 22.82 -5.38
CA PRO A 114 -7.24 23.46 -6.68
C PRO A 114 -8.59 23.53 -7.41
N GLU A 115 -8.79 24.60 -8.16
CA GLU A 115 -9.88 24.65 -9.13
C GLU A 115 -9.56 23.77 -10.33
N VAL A 116 -10.55 23.01 -10.82
CA VAL A 116 -10.43 22.15 -11.99
C VAL A 116 -11.25 22.74 -13.15
N THR A 117 -10.57 22.99 -14.26
CA THR A 117 -11.24 23.30 -15.51
C THR A 117 -11.46 22.02 -16.30
N LEU A 118 -12.71 21.55 -16.34
CA LEU A 118 -13.08 20.34 -17.08
C LEU A 118 -13.10 20.58 -18.58
N GLY A 119 -12.43 19.70 -19.35
CA GLY A 119 -12.59 19.57 -20.79
C GLY A 119 -13.79 18.68 -21.14
N GLU A 120 -13.62 17.85 -22.18
CA GLU A 120 -14.59 16.82 -22.54
C GLU A 120 -14.49 15.64 -21.56
N TYR A 121 -15.58 15.32 -20.88
CA TYR A 121 -15.68 14.23 -19.90
C TYR A 121 -16.86 13.29 -20.16
N LYS A 122 -17.75 13.60 -21.12
CA LYS A 122 -18.82 12.71 -21.60
C LYS A 122 -18.52 12.23 -23.01
N GLY A 123 -18.85 10.97 -23.28
CA GLY A 123 -18.64 10.38 -24.61
C GLY A 123 -17.18 10.20 -24.99
N VAL A 124 -16.30 10.07 -24.00
CA VAL A 124 -14.87 9.83 -24.18
C VAL A 124 -14.67 8.48 -24.88
N GLU A 125 -13.79 8.43 -25.87
CA GLU A 125 -13.49 7.22 -26.61
C GLU A 125 -12.36 6.44 -25.92
N VAL A 126 -12.62 5.17 -25.63
CA VAL A 126 -11.68 4.25 -25.00
C VAL A 126 -11.64 2.93 -25.75
N GLU A 127 -10.48 2.29 -25.81
CA GLU A 127 -10.32 0.97 -26.41
C GLU A 127 -11.08 -0.07 -25.60
N LYS A 128 -11.84 -0.91 -26.32
CA LYS A 128 -12.56 -2.02 -25.71
C LYS A 128 -11.57 -3.04 -25.16
N THR A 129 -11.74 -3.42 -23.89
CA THR A 129 -10.99 -4.53 -23.28
C THR A 129 -11.73 -5.84 -23.53
N ASP A 130 -11.02 -6.84 -24.05
CA ASP A 130 -11.59 -8.16 -24.31
C ASP A 130 -11.82 -8.92 -22.99
N ALA A 131 -13.06 -9.33 -22.77
CA ALA A 131 -13.48 -10.12 -21.61
C ALA A 131 -13.84 -11.55 -21.99
N GLU A 132 -13.58 -12.00 -23.23
CA GLU A 132 -13.87 -13.37 -23.64
C GLU A 132 -12.92 -14.36 -22.96
N VAL A 133 -13.47 -15.47 -22.50
CA VAL A 133 -12.72 -16.56 -21.89
C VAL A 133 -12.49 -17.64 -22.93
N SER A 134 -11.23 -17.94 -23.21
CA SER A 134 -10.84 -19.01 -24.12
C SER A 134 -10.90 -20.39 -23.46
N GLU A 135 -11.05 -21.45 -24.26
CA GLU A 135 -10.93 -22.84 -23.78
C GLU A 135 -9.55 -23.16 -23.18
N GLU A 136 -8.53 -22.47 -23.68
CA GLU A 136 -7.16 -22.62 -23.19
C GLU A 136 -7.01 -22.12 -21.74
N GLU A 137 -7.66 -21.00 -21.40
CA GLU A 137 -7.65 -20.46 -20.04
C GLU A 137 -8.42 -21.34 -19.06
N VAL A 138 -9.56 -21.88 -19.49
CA VAL A 138 -10.32 -22.85 -18.66
C VAL A 138 -9.46 -24.10 -18.41
N THR A 139 -8.78 -24.59 -19.45
CA THR A 139 -7.90 -25.75 -19.32
C THR A 139 -6.71 -25.46 -18.41
N ALA A 140 -6.10 -24.28 -18.53
CA ALA A 140 -4.99 -23.86 -17.68
C ALA A 140 -5.39 -23.78 -16.19
N GLU A 141 -6.60 -23.29 -15.88
CA GLU A 141 -7.08 -23.24 -14.50
C GLU A 141 -7.40 -24.64 -13.94
N LEU A 142 -7.93 -25.53 -14.78
CA LEU A 142 -8.11 -26.95 -14.41
C LEU A 142 -6.77 -27.67 -14.20
N ASP A 143 -5.76 -27.42 -15.05
CA ASP A 143 -4.43 -27.99 -14.88
C ASP A 143 -3.75 -27.45 -13.62
N LYS A 144 -3.94 -26.21 -13.28
CA LYS A 144 -3.48 -25.64 -12.01
C LYS A 144 -4.13 -26.32 -10.80
N ALA A 145 -5.45 -26.60 -10.88
CA ALA A 145 -6.14 -27.37 -9.86
C ALA A 145 -5.58 -28.81 -9.75
N ARG A 146 -5.26 -29.45 -10.89
CA ARG A 146 -4.60 -30.77 -10.92
C ARG A 146 -3.22 -30.74 -10.26
N GLU A 147 -2.43 -29.71 -10.56
CA GLU A 147 -1.08 -29.55 -9.97
C GLU A 147 -1.15 -29.39 -8.44
N GLN A 148 -2.13 -28.63 -7.94
CA GLN A 148 -2.36 -28.44 -6.50
C GLN A 148 -2.79 -29.75 -5.80
N ASN A 149 -3.50 -30.63 -6.50
CA ASN A 149 -3.98 -31.91 -6.00
C ASN A 149 -3.13 -33.09 -6.48
N SER A 150 -1.93 -32.83 -7.02
CA SER A 150 -1.01 -33.86 -7.47
C SER A 150 -0.48 -34.71 -6.31
N ARG A 151 -0.33 -36.00 -6.53
CA ARG A 151 0.30 -36.93 -5.58
C ARG A 151 1.77 -37.09 -5.93
N THR A 152 2.62 -37.13 -4.92
CA THR A 152 4.04 -37.42 -5.11
C THR A 152 4.27 -38.90 -4.94
N VAL A 153 4.68 -39.57 -6.00
CA VAL A 153 4.96 -41.02 -6.03
C VAL A 153 6.44 -41.26 -6.22
N THR A 154 7.01 -42.18 -5.44
CA THR A 154 8.42 -42.57 -5.59
C THR A 154 8.53 -43.58 -6.73
N VAL A 155 9.50 -43.35 -7.61
CA VAL A 155 9.80 -44.21 -8.79
C VAL A 155 11.23 -44.75 -8.67
N GLU A 156 11.38 -46.06 -8.72
CA GLU A 156 12.70 -46.73 -8.57
C GLU A 156 13.16 -47.40 -9.86
N ASP A 157 12.27 -47.61 -10.82
CA ASP A 157 12.46 -48.48 -11.98
C ASP A 157 12.96 -47.77 -13.24
N ARG A 158 13.04 -46.42 -13.21
CA ARG A 158 13.49 -45.59 -14.34
C ARG A 158 14.54 -44.54 -13.92
N PRO A 159 15.31 -44.04 -14.88
CA PRO A 159 16.19 -42.89 -14.62
C PRO A 159 15.44 -41.57 -14.45
N VAL A 160 16.13 -40.57 -13.86
CA VAL A 160 15.68 -39.20 -13.70
C VAL A 160 15.29 -38.59 -15.04
N GLN A 161 14.17 -37.94 -15.08
CA GLN A 161 13.63 -37.16 -16.21
C GLN A 161 13.40 -35.70 -15.83
N ASP A 162 13.16 -34.88 -16.84
CA ASP A 162 12.74 -33.50 -16.64
C ASP A 162 11.45 -33.45 -15.84
N LYS A 163 11.33 -32.45 -14.94
CA LYS A 163 10.23 -32.22 -13.97
C LYS A 163 10.11 -33.24 -12.82
N ASP A 164 11.01 -34.23 -12.74
CA ASP A 164 11.08 -35.10 -11.57
C ASP A 164 11.59 -34.34 -10.35
N MET A 165 11.07 -34.69 -9.19
CA MET A 165 11.61 -34.25 -7.91
C MET A 165 12.58 -35.30 -7.41
N THR A 166 13.85 -34.97 -7.31
CA THR A 166 14.89 -35.85 -6.81
C THR A 166 15.27 -35.50 -5.39
N VAL A 167 15.49 -36.51 -4.55
CA VAL A 167 16.15 -36.35 -3.25
C VAL A 167 17.62 -36.70 -3.42
N ILE A 168 18.48 -35.71 -3.23
CA ILE A 168 19.91 -35.84 -3.47
C ILE A 168 20.73 -35.53 -2.23
N ASP A 169 21.90 -36.18 -2.12
CA ASP A 169 23.01 -35.69 -1.31
C ASP A 169 24.02 -35.11 -2.27
N PHE A 170 24.58 -33.97 -1.93
CA PHE A 170 25.62 -33.35 -2.74
C PHE A 170 26.75 -32.76 -1.89
N GLU A 171 27.96 -32.77 -2.42
CA GLU A 171 29.13 -32.11 -1.84
C GLU A 171 29.95 -31.44 -2.94
N GLY A 172 30.09 -30.11 -2.85
CA GLY A 172 30.77 -29.28 -3.85
C GLY A 172 32.21 -29.00 -3.52
N PHE A 173 33.05 -29.04 -4.55
CA PHE A 173 34.49 -28.78 -4.49
C PHE A 173 34.87 -27.71 -5.50
N VAL A 174 35.71 -26.76 -5.08
CA VAL A 174 36.37 -25.78 -5.95
C VAL A 174 37.87 -25.97 -5.78
N ASP A 175 38.61 -26.12 -6.88
CA ASP A 175 40.06 -26.40 -6.88
C ASP A 175 40.44 -27.64 -6.03
N GLY A 176 39.50 -28.57 -5.84
CA GLY A 176 39.70 -29.80 -5.08
C GLY A 176 39.44 -29.68 -3.57
N GLU A 177 39.08 -28.52 -3.08
CA GLU A 177 38.72 -28.27 -1.68
C GLU A 177 37.22 -28.07 -1.53
N ALA A 178 36.62 -28.68 -0.49
CA ALA A 178 35.22 -28.50 -0.17
C ALA A 178 34.99 -27.06 0.35
N PHE A 179 33.92 -26.41 -0.10
CA PHE A 179 33.60 -25.05 0.32
C PHE A 179 32.36 -24.99 1.24
N GLU A 180 32.30 -23.97 2.09
CA GLU A 180 31.19 -23.76 3.02
C GLU A 180 29.88 -23.50 2.26
N GLY A 181 28.80 -24.21 2.63
CA GLY A 181 27.53 -24.16 1.90
C GLY A 181 27.43 -25.05 0.67
N GLY A 182 28.52 -25.73 0.26
CA GLY A 182 28.53 -26.66 -0.86
C GLY A 182 28.02 -28.08 -0.55
N LYS A 183 27.62 -28.37 0.70
CA LYS A 183 27.16 -29.71 1.10
C LYS A 183 25.69 -29.66 1.53
N GLY A 184 24.90 -30.62 1.05
CA GLY A 184 23.54 -30.88 1.46
C GLY A 184 23.23 -32.39 1.48
N GLU A 185 22.41 -32.79 2.46
CA GLU A 185 21.93 -34.15 2.61
C GLU A 185 20.39 -34.17 2.55
N ASN A 186 19.82 -35.16 1.85
CA ASN A 186 18.37 -35.30 1.62
C ASN A 186 17.71 -34.01 1.05
N TYR A 187 18.41 -33.36 0.15
CA TYR A 187 17.89 -32.14 -0.47
C TYR A 187 16.90 -32.49 -1.59
N SER A 188 15.71 -31.89 -1.55
CA SER A 188 14.70 -32.07 -2.60
C SER A 188 14.93 -31.06 -3.71
N LEU A 189 15.23 -31.57 -4.90
CA LEU A 189 15.51 -30.80 -6.11
C LEU A 189 14.55 -31.19 -7.21
N THR A 190 13.80 -30.22 -7.75
CA THR A 190 13.00 -30.46 -8.96
C THR A 190 13.84 -30.17 -10.19
N ILE A 191 13.96 -31.16 -11.06
CA ILE A 191 14.72 -31.05 -12.29
C ILE A 191 14.03 -30.08 -13.26
N GLY A 192 14.76 -29.11 -13.80
CA GLY A 192 14.21 -28.04 -14.66
C GLY A 192 13.64 -26.83 -13.90
N SER A 193 13.79 -26.79 -12.56
CA SER A 193 13.37 -25.64 -11.75
C SER A 193 14.33 -24.46 -11.79
N HIS A 194 15.55 -24.67 -12.30
CA HIS A 194 16.64 -23.69 -12.30
C HIS A 194 16.96 -23.12 -10.91
N SER A 195 16.71 -23.91 -9.86
CA SER A 195 17.00 -23.50 -8.46
C SER A 195 18.46 -23.72 -8.08
N PHE A 196 19.17 -24.53 -8.84
CA PHE A 196 20.62 -24.72 -8.77
C PHE A 196 21.36 -23.96 -9.87
N ILE A 197 22.69 -23.97 -9.80
CA ILE A 197 23.57 -23.35 -10.80
C ILE A 197 23.30 -23.95 -12.18
N ASP A 198 23.32 -23.11 -13.21
CA ASP A 198 23.08 -23.54 -14.59
C ASP A 198 23.83 -24.81 -14.96
N THR A 199 23.18 -25.69 -15.69
CA THR A 199 23.66 -27.03 -16.11
C THR A 199 23.77 -28.10 -15.02
N PHE A 200 23.50 -27.78 -13.73
CA PHE A 200 23.52 -28.74 -12.64
C PHE A 200 22.42 -29.81 -12.80
N GLU A 201 21.19 -29.32 -12.95
CA GLU A 201 19.99 -30.16 -13.00
C GLU A 201 19.96 -31.03 -14.28
N GLU A 202 20.41 -30.48 -15.40
CA GLU A 202 20.47 -31.18 -16.69
C GLU A 202 21.42 -32.42 -16.65
N GLN A 203 22.51 -32.33 -15.90
CA GLN A 203 23.49 -33.45 -15.79
C GLN A 203 22.98 -34.60 -14.92
N LEU A 204 21.90 -34.38 -14.13
CA LEU A 204 21.25 -35.44 -13.36
C LEU A 204 20.25 -36.23 -14.20
N ILE A 205 19.79 -35.71 -15.34
CA ILE A 205 18.88 -36.41 -16.24
C ILE A 205 19.54 -37.68 -16.74
N GLY A 206 18.82 -38.80 -16.70
CA GLY A 206 19.31 -40.10 -17.12
C GLY A 206 20.02 -40.91 -16.04
N LYS A 207 20.27 -40.34 -14.86
CA LYS A 207 20.87 -41.04 -13.71
C LYS A 207 19.83 -41.84 -12.93
N LYS A 208 20.26 -42.90 -12.23
CA LYS A 208 19.38 -43.81 -11.47
C LYS A 208 19.49 -43.57 -9.96
N VAL A 209 18.50 -44.05 -9.23
CA VAL A 209 18.54 -44.13 -7.78
C VAL A 209 19.74 -44.91 -7.29
N GLY A 210 20.49 -44.38 -6.32
CA GLY A 210 21.72 -44.94 -5.77
C GLY A 210 22.97 -44.66 -6.60
N GLU A 211 22.86 -43.97 -7.75
CA GLU A 211 24.01 -43.64 -8.59
C GLU A 211 24.74 -42.42 -8.03
N GLU A 212 26.06 -42.54 -7.89
CA GLU A 212 26.93 -41.40 -7.59
C GLU A 212 27.45 -40.82 -8.91
N CYS A 213 27.31 -39.52 -9.08
CA CYS A 213 27.77 -38.83 -10.29
C CYS A 213 28.51 -37.53 -9.92
N GLU A 214 29.41 -37.14 -10.82
CA GLU A 214 30.10 -35.85 -10.73
C GLU A 214 29.43 -34.88 -11.69
N VAL A 215 28.98 -33.75 -11.13
CA VAL A 215 28.33 -32.66 -11.84
C VAL A 215 29.30 -31.49 -11.90
N ASN A 216 29.67 -31.06 -13.10
CA ASN A 216 30.61 -29.97 -13.31
C ASN A 216 29.85 -28.71 -13.73
N VAL A 217 29.99 -27.64 -12.97
CA VAL A 217 29.32 -26.37 -13.21
C VAL A 217 30.29 -25.21 -13.05
N THR A 218 29.93 -24.05 -13.55
CA THR A 218 30.70 -22.83 -13.34
C THR A 218 29.80 -21.80 -12.63
N PHE A 219 30.27 -21.24 -11.54
CA PHE A 219 29.55 -20.21 -10.83
C PHE A 219 29.38 -18.96 -11.70
N PRO A 220 28.22 -18.28 -11.68
CA PRO A 220 28.03 -17.00 -12.35
C PRO A 220 29.06 -15.94 -11.88
N GLU A 221 29.42 -15.00 -12.76
CA GLU A 221 30.37 -13.92 -12.41
C GLU A 221 29.80 -12.98 -11.32
N GLU A 222 28.48 -12.84 -11.24
CA GLU A 222 27.77 -12.04 -10.23
C GLU A 222 27.25 -12.88 -9.05
N TYR A 223 27.95 -13.93 -8.67
CA TYR A 223 27.50 -14.75 -7.54
C TYR A 223 27.72 -14.04 -6.22
N HIS A 224 26.77 -14.19 -5.28
CA HIS A 224 26.79 -13.50 -3.98
C HIS A 224 28.05 -13.78 -3.13
N ALA A 225 28.62 -14.97 -3.24
CA ALA A 225 29.91 -15.32 -2.62
C ALA A 225 31.05 -15.00 -3.59
N LYS A 226 31.71 -13.87 -3.40
CA LYS A 226 32.79 -13.36 -4.26
C LYS A 226 33.96 -14.35 -4.44
N GLU A 227 34.15 -15.23 -3.48
CA GLU A 227 35.24 -16.26 -3.51
C GLU A 227 34.95 -17.39 -4.49
N LEU A 228 33.67 -17.59 -4.85
CA LEU A 228 33.20 -18.62 -5.77
C LEU A 228 32.86 -18.08 -7.16
N ALA A 229 32.64 -16.78 -7.30
CA ALA A 229 32.21 -16.14 -8.54
C ALA A 229 33.16 -16.47 -9.71
N GLY A 230 32.60 -16.95 -10.84
CA GLY A 230 33.32 -17.30 -12.06
C GLY A 230 34.18 -18.56 -11.96
N LYS A 231 34.22 -19.26 -10.82
CA LYS A 231 35.06 -20.47 -10.66
C LYS A 231 34.34 -21.75 -11.09
N PRO A 232 35.08 -22.71 -11.70
CA PRO A 232 34.56 -24.04 -11.94
C PRO A 232 34.44 -24.81 -10.61
N ALA A 233 33.34 -25.53 -10.44
CA ALA A 233 33.07 -26.37 -9.30
C ALA A 233 32.65 -27.78 -9.75
N THR A 234 33.04 -28.78 -8.98
CA THR A 234 32.63 -30.17 -9.18
C THR A 234 31.80 -30.61 -7.98
N PHE A 235 30.59 -31.03 -8.21
CA PHE A 235 29.73 -31.60 -7.19
C PHE A 235 29.68 -33.11 -7.29
N LYS A 236 29.91 -33.79 -6.18
CA LYS A 236 29.62 -35.20 -6.04
C LYS A 236 28.18 -35.32 -5.59
N VAL A 237 27.34 -35.93 -6.41
CA VAL A 237 25.91 -36.02 -6.17
C VAL A 237 25.51 -37.49 -6.11
N THR A 238 24.74 -37.84 -5.08
CA THR A 238 24.12 -39.15 -4.93
C THR A 238 22.60 -38.99 -4.98
N ILE A 239 21.97 -39.71 -5.90
CA ILE A 239 20.49 -39.71 -6.02
C ILE A 239 19.92 -40.74 -5.07
N LYS A 240 19.14 -40.29 -4.07
CA LYS A 240 18.51 -41.19 -3.09
C LYS A 240 17.13 -41.65 -3.53
N GLU A 241 16.33 -40.74 -4.00
CA GLU A 241 14.95 -41.01 -4.42
C GLU A 241 14.63 -40.20 -5.67
N ILE A 242 13.80 -40.77 -6.50
CA ILE A 242 13.13 -40.05 -7.61
C ILE A 242 11.66 -40.04 -7.30
N LYS A 243 11.10 -38.85 -7.25
CA LYS A 243 9.66 -38.64 -7.00
C LYS A 243 9.04 -37.96 -8.20
N VAL A 244 7.88 -38.40 -8.58
CA VAL A 244 7.12 -37.84 -9.71
C VAL A 244 5.83 -37.27 -9.17
N LYS A 245 5.48 -36.07 -9.64
CA LYS A 245 4.13 -35.56 -9.43
C LYS A 245 3.19 -36.27 -10.39
N GLU A 246 2.37 -37.15 -9.86
CA GLU A 246 1.30 -37.78 -10.61
C GLU A 246 0.07 -36.88 -10.56
N LEU A 247 -0.26 -36.30 -11.72
CA LEU A 247 -1.44 -35.46 -11.85
C LEU A 247 -2.69 -36.35 -11.94
N PRO A 248 -3.76 -36.05 -11.17
CA PRO A 248 -5.01 -36.78 -11.29
C PRO A 248 -5.57 -36.68 -12.72
N GLU A 249 -6.29 -37.67 -13.18
CA GLU A 249 -7.00 -37.58 -14.46
C GLU A 249 -8.14 -36.57 -14.36
N LEU A 250 -8.43 -35.88 -15.49
CA LEU A 250 -9.56 -34.96 -15.56
C LEU A 250 -10.85 -35.74 -15.84
N ASP A 251 -11.46 -36.21 -14.79
CA ASP A 251 -12.69 -36.99 -14.82
C ASP A 251 -13.69 -36.54 -13.74
N ASP A 252 -14.81 -37.22 -13.63
CA ASP A 252 -15.85 -36.90 -12.65
C ASP A 252 -15.40 -37.14 -11.20
N GLU A 253 -14.47 -38.08 -10.97
CA GLU A 253 -13.91 -38.38 -9.65
C GLU A 253 -13.04 -37.20 -9.19
N PHE A 254 -12.23 -36.66 -10.08
CA PHE A 254 -11.45 -35.44 -9.81
C PHE A 254 -12.36 -34.24 -9.47
N ALA A 255 -13.46 -34.05 -10.25
CA ALA A 255 -14.36 -32.93 -9.97
C ALA A 255 -15.00 -33.03 -8.58
N GLN A 256 -15.37 -34.24 -8.14
CA GLN A 256 -15.91 -34.49 -6.80
C GLN A 256 -14.89 -34.31 -5.69
N GLU A 257 -13.60 -34.59 -5.94
CA GLU A 257 -12.53 -34.41 -4.96
C GLU A 257 -12.18 -32.94 -4.72
N VAL A 258 -12.22 -32.10 -5.78
CA VAL A 258 -11.70 -30.72 -5.72
C VAL A 258 -12.80 -29.65 -5.68
N SER A 259 -14.06 -30.05 -5.84
CA SER A 259 -15.20 -29.12 -5.92
C SER A 259 -16.48 -29.71 -5.34
N GLU A 260 -17.56 -28.93 -5.36
CA GLU A 260 -18.89 -29.36 -4.94
C GLU A 260 -19.70 -30.01 -6.09
N PHE A 261 -19.09 -30.22 -7.26
CA PHE A 261 -19.76 -30.74 -8.45
C PHE A 261 -19.53 -32.23 -8.64
N ASP A 262 -20.61 -32.93 -9.08
CA ASP A 262 -20.58 -34.37 -9.31
C ASP A 262 -19.92 -34.77 -10.64
N THR A 263 -19.80 -33.85 -11.59
CA THR A 263 -19.26 -34.11 -12.93
C THR A 263 -18.22 -33.08 -13.36
N LEU A 264 -17.27 -33.54 -14.16
CA LEU A 264 -16.25 -32.67 -14.73
C LEU A 264 -16.85 -31.56 -15.62
N GLU A 265 -17.93 -31.86 -16.35
CA GLU A 265 -18.60 -30.88 -17.20
C GLU A 265 -19.19 -29.72 -16.36
N ALA A 266 -19.84 -30.03 -15.23
CA ALA A 266 -20.39 -29.04 -14.31
C ALA A 266 -19.25 -28.20 -13.66
N TYR A 267 -18.15 -28.83 -13.27
CA TYR A 267 -17.01 -28.14 -12.72
C TYR A 267 -16.34 -27.20 -13.75
N LYS A 268 -16.18 -27.67 -15.01
CA LYS A 268 -15.67 -26.80 -16.11
C LYS A 268 -16.57 -25.61 -16.37
N ALA A 269 -17.88 -25.80 -16.32
CA ALA A 269 -18.85 -24.71 -16.49
C ALA A 269 -18.72 -23.66 -15.36
N ASP A 270 -18.55 -24.10 -14.12
CA ASP A 270 -18.34 -23.22 -12.97
C ASP A 270 -17.00 -22.45 -13.08
N VAL A 271 -15.90 -23.14 -13.42
CA VAL A 271 -14.59 -22.51 -13.65
C VAL A 271 -14.68 -21.46 -14.75
N ARG A 272 -15.37 -21.76 -15.85
CA ARG A 272 -15.63 -20.81 -16.93
C ARG A 272 -16.43 -19.60 -16.44
N ALA A 273 -17.53 -19.81 -15.73
CA ALA A 273 -18.36 -18.73 -15.21
C ALA A 273 -17.56 -17.80 -14.27
N LYS A 274 -16.72 -18.37 -13.39
CA LYS A 274 -15.84 -17.59 -12.51
C LYS A 274 -14.79 -16.81 -13.27
N LEU A 275 -14.21 -17.38 -14.33
CA LEU A 275 -13.25 -16.68 -15.18
C LEU A 275 -13.94 -15.56 -15.98
N GLU A 276 -15.16 -15.78 -16.49
CA GLU A 276 -15.96 -14.78 -17.19
C GLU A 276 -16.31 -13.60 -16.26
N GLU A 277 -16.79 -13.90 -15.04
CA GLU A 277 -17.06 -12.88 -14.02
C GLU A 277 -15.80 -12.08 -13.70
N LYS A 278 -14.70 -12.76 -13.41
CA LYS A 278 -13.42 -12.10 -13.11
C LYS A 278 -12.93 -11.22 -14.26
N LYS A 279 -12.95 -11.73 -15.50
CA LYS A 279 -12.54 -10.93 -16.67
C LYS A 279 -13.46 -9.76 -16.93
N LYS A 280 -14.76 -9.93 -16.68
CA LYS A 280 -15.71 -8.84 -16.78
C LYS A 280 -15.40 -7.73 -15.77
N ASP A 281 -15.17 -8.09 -14.52
CA ASP A 281 -14.80 -7.12 -13.46
C ASP A 281 -13.47 -6.43 -13.78
N GLU A 282 -12.48 -7.18 -14.27
CA GLU A 282 -11.20 -6.63 -14.71
C GLU A 282 -11.37 -5.68 -15.90
N ALA A 283 -12.19 -6.04 -16.89
CA ALA A 283 -12.48 -5.19 -18.06
C ALA A 283 -13.24 -3.92 -17.68
N GLU A 284 -14.21 -4.00 -16.76
CA GLU A 284 -14.93 -2.84 -16.21
C GLU A 284 -13.97 -1.92 -15.47
N SER A 285 -13.12 -2.45 -14.60
CA SER A 285 -12.11 -1.66 -13.85
C SER A 285 -11.08 -1.01 -14.78
N GLU A 286 -10.65 -1.71 -15.82
CA GLU A 286 -9.74 -1.16 -16.83
C GLU A 286 -10.42 -0.07 -17.65
N LYS A 287 -11.68 -0.26 -18.04
CA LYS A 287 -12.49 0.76 -18.72
C LYS A 287 -12.62 2.01 -17.86
N GLU A 288 -12.99 1.87 -16.59
CA GLU A 288 -13.04 2.98 -15.64
C GLU A 288 -11.72 3.76 -15.60
N THR A 289 -10.61 3.04 -15.48
CA THR A 289 -9.27 3.63 -15.43
C THR A 289 -8.97 4.41 -16.71
N LYS A 290 -9.22 3.82 -17.90
CA LYS A 290 -8.99 4.46 -19.20
C LYS A 290 -9.85 5.71 -19.37
N VAL A 291 -11.12 5.65 -18.97
CA VAL A 291 -12.05 6.80 -19.05
C VAL A 291 -11.56 7.93 -18.15
N ILE A 292 -11.21 7.63 -16.89
CA ILE A 292 -10.71 8.63 -15.94
C ILE A 292 -9.41 9.24 -16.44
N ASP A 293 -8.47 8.45 -16.95
CA ASP A 293 -7.20 8.92 -17.50
C ASP A 293 -7.44 9.90 -18.66
N LYS A 294 -8.37 9.58 -19.57
CA LYS A 294 -8.75 10.46 -20.69
C LYS A 294 -9.36 11.78 -20.21
N ILE A 295 -10.20 11.74 -19.20
CA ILE A 295 -10.80 12.95 -18.62
C ILE A 295 -9.72 13.81 -17.94
N ILE A 296 -8.75 13.20 -17.26
CA ILE A 296 -7.61 13.90 -16.67
C ILE A 296 -6.77 14.60 -17.74
N GLU A 297 -6.49 13.93 -18.86
CA GLU A 297 -5.76 14.52 -20.00
C GLU A 297 -6.48 15.75 -20.58
N ASN A 298 -7.82 15.74 -20.59
CA ASN A 298 -8.64 16.83 -21.09
C ASN A 298 -8.85 17.96 -20.09
N ALA A 299 -8.54 17.74 -18.80
CA ALA A 299 -8.73 18.72 -17.73
C ALA A 299 -7.46 19.55 -17.48
N THR A 300 -7.65 20.76 -16.94
CA THR A 300 -6.54 21.60 -16.50
C THR A 300 -6.67 21.89 -15.01
N MET A 301 -5.61 21.61 -14.26
CA MET A 301 -5.53 21.85 -12.83
C MET A 301 -4.09 22.09 -12.40
N GLU A 302 -3.88 22.93 -11.39
CA GLU A 302 -2.57 23.20 -10.81
C GLU A 302 -2.51 22.59 -9.40
N ILE A 303 -1.84 21.45 -9.26
CA ILE A 303 -1.77 20.70 -7.99
C ILE A 303 -0.57 21.16 -7.17
N PRO A 304 -0.78 21.66 -5.93
CA PRO A 304 0.30 22.03 -5.03
C PRO A 304 1.18 20.86 -4.64
N GLU A 305 2.49 21.05 -4.58
CA GLU A 305 3.43 20.01 -4.11
C GLU A 305 3.10 19.55 -2.67
N ALA A 306 2.62 20.44 -1.81
CA ALA A 306 2.20 20.10 -0.45
C ALA A 306 1.03 19.09 -0.42
N MET A 307 0.12 19.15 -1.41
CA MET A 307 -0.97 18.19 -1.57
C MET A 307 -0.42 16.82 -1.99
N ILE A 308 0.54 16.79 -2.93
CA ILE A 308 1.21 15.55 -3.37
C ILE A 308 1.94 14.90 -2.21
N GLN A 309 2.71 15.67 -1.43
CA GLN A 309 3.42 15.15 -0.25
C GLN A 309 2.47 14.58 0.81
N THR A 310 1.33 15.23 1.02
CA THR A 310 0.30 14.73 1.95
C THR A 310 -0.25 13.38 1.47
N GLN A 311 -0.57 13.28 0.18
CA GLN A 311 -1.06 12.03 -0.41
C GLN A 311 -0.02 10.91 -0.37
N VAL A 312 1.25 11.21 -0.65
CA VAL A 312 2.35 10.23 -0.55
C VAL A 312 2.48 9.70 0.87
N ARG A 313 2.39 10.57 1.89
CA ARG A 313 2.43 10.13 3.30
C ARG A 313 1.26 9.21 3.64
N GLN A 314 0.04 9.57 3.22
CA GLN A 314 -1.14 8.70 3.42
C GLN A 314 -0.95 7.33 2.76
N MET A 315 -0.45 7.29 1.52
CA MET A 315 -0.17 6.04 0.82
C MET A 315 0.91 5.21 1.52
N ALA A 316 1.95 5.86 2.07
CA ALA A 316 3.00 5.18 2.83
C ALA A 316 2.47 4.62 4.16
N ASP A 317 1.58 5.35 4.85
CA ASP A 317 0.92 4.88 6.06
C ASP A 317 0.01 3.67 5.77
N ASP A 318 -0.75 3.72 4.67
CA ASP A 318 -1.59 2.61 4.23
C ASP A 318 -0.75 1.38 3.82
N PHE A 319 0.39 1.61 3.17
CA PHE A 319 1.35 0.56 2.85
C PHE A 319 1.93 -0.09 4.10
N SER A 320 2.33 0.72 5.08
CA SER A 320 2.82 0.24 6.37
C SER A 320 1.78 -0.62 7.10
N ARG A 321 0.50 -0.20 7.12
CA ARG A 321 -0.60 -0.97 7.71
C ARG A 321 -0.82 -2.31 7.00
N ARG A 322 -0.73 -2.35 5.67
CA ARG A 322 -0.83 -3.61 4.90
C ARG A 322 0.31 -4.56 5.21
N LEU A 323 1.54 -4.07 5.33
CA LEU A 323 2.69 -4.88 5.74
C LEU A 323 2.47 -5.46 7.15
N GLN A 324 1.99 -4.64 8.10
CA GLN A 324 1.71 -5.09 9.46
C GLN A 324 0.63 -6.18 9.50
N ALA A 325 -0.40 -6.08 8.69
CA ALA A 325 -1.43 -7.12 8.55
C ALA A 325 -0.87 -8.46 8.02
N GLN A 326 0.25 -8.41 7.27
CA GLN A 326 0.99 -9.58 6.79
C GLN A 326 2.09 -10.04 7.75
N GLY A 327 2.21 -9.39 8.94
CA GLY A 327 3.21 -9.72 9.94
C GLY A 327 4.61 -9.14 9.69
N LEU A 328 4.72 -8.17 8.78
CA LEU A 328 5.98 -7.52 8.41
C LEU A 328 5.99 -6.06 8.87
N THR A 329 7.12 -5.59 9.44
CA THR A 329 7.26 -4.15 9.71
C THR A 329 7.87 -3.43 8.52
N ILE A 330 7.67 -2.10 8.43
CA ILE A 330 8.23 -1.28 7.36
C ILE A 330 9.77 -1.29 7.39
N GLU A 331 10.36 -1.37 8.59
CA GLU A 331 11.82 -1.46 8.79
C GLU A 331 12.36 -2.79 8.24
N GLN A 332 11.67 -3.91 8.49
CA GLN A 332 12.02 -5.22 7.92
C GLN A 332 11.91 -5.21 6.41
N TYR A 333 10.86 -4.60 5.86
CA TYR A 333 10.72 -4.42 4.41
C TYR A 333 11.90 -3.69 3.81
N PHE A 334 12.34 -2.56 4.40
CA PHE A 334 13.53 -1.84 3.94
C PHE A 334 14.83 -2.66 4.04
N GLN A 335 14.96 -3.48 5.09
CA GLN A 335 16.11 -4.38 5.24
C GLN A 335 16.16 -5.46 4.15
N PHE A 336 15.01 -6.04 3.80
CA PHE A 336 14.94 -7.10 2.79
C PHE A 336 15.10 -6.57 1.36
N THR A 337 14.54 -5.40 1.07
CA THR A 337 14.54 -4.83 -0.28
C THR A 337 15.73 -3.92 -0.57
N GLY A 338 16.44 -3.44 0.47
CA GLY A 338 17.49 -2.43 0.34
C GLY A 338 16.98 -1.04 -0.04
N LEU A 339 15.65 -0.83 -0.04
CA LEU A 339 15.06 0.47 -0.34
C LEU A 339 15.22 1.44 0.84
N THR A 340 15.26 2.73 0.53
CA THR A 340 15.23 3.81 1.54
C THR A 340 13.84 4.44 1.59
N PRO A 341 13.43 5.06 2.73
CA PRO A 341 12.16 5.79 2.82
C PRO A 341 12.00 6.86 1.73
N ASP A 342 13.06 7.61 1.44
CA ASP A 342 13.04 8.66 0.42
C ASP A 342 12.77 8.09 -0.97
N ARG A 343 13.38 6.94 -1.30
CA ARG A 343 13.14 6.27 -2.57
C ARG A 343 11.70 5.75 -2.67
N LEU A 344 11.16 5.19 -1.60
CA LEU A 344 9.76 4.75 -1.55
C LEU A 344 8.81 5.93 -1.81
N PHE A 345 9.07 7.08 -1.19
CA PHE A 345 8.24 8.28 -1.39
C PHE A 345 8.32 8.81 -2.83
N GLU A 346 9.51 8.82 -3.44
CA GLU A 346 9.67 9.21 -4.85
C GLU A 346 8.92 8.25 -5.79
N ASP A 347 9.01 6.95 -5.55
CA ASP A 347 8.32 5.94 -6.36
C ASP A 347 6.78 6.00 -6.21
N MET A 348 6.28 6.52 -5.08
CA MET A 348 4.84 6.73 -4.84
C MET A 348 4.29 8.02 -5.46
N LYS A 349 5.12 9.02 -5.75
CA LYS A 349 4.67 10.33 -6.26
C LYS A 349 3.79 10.26 -7.52
N PRO A 350 4.14 9.51 -8.57
CA PRO A 350 3.31 9.44 -9.78
C PRO A 350 1.90 8.91 -9.48
N ASN A 351 1.81 7.87 -8.64
CA ASN A 351 0.54 7.29 -8.23
C ASN A 351 -0.27 8.24 -7.34
N ALA A 352 0.40 8.97 -6.44
CA ALA A 352 -0.22 9.99 -5.61
C ALA A 352 -0.80 11.11 -6.47
N LEU A 353 -0.05 11.59 -7.46
CA LEU A 353 -0.51 12.62 -8.40
C LEU A 353 -1.73 12.14 -9.17
N LYS A 354 -1.68 10.95 -9.75
CA LYS A 354 -2.81 10.35 -10.50
C LYS A 354 -4.06 10.24 -9.61
N ARG A 355 -3.91 9.78 -8.36
CA ARG A 355 -5.02 9.66 -7.41
C ARG A 355 -5.64 11.00 -7.05
N ILE A 356 -4.83 12.04 -6.88
CA ILE A 356 -5.30 13.42 -6.65
C ILE A 356 -6.06 13.92 -7.88
N GLN A 357 -5.50 13.77 -9.08
CA GLN A 357 -6.11 14.21 -10.33
C GLN A 357 -7.46 13.54 -10.56
N SER A 358 -7.54 12.21 -10.42
CA SER A 358 -8.79 11.46 -10.53
C SER A 358 -9.84 11.99 -9.58
N ARG A 359 -9.50 12.18 -8.30
CA ARG A 359 -10.44 12.68 -7.30
C ARG A 359 -10.94 14.09 -7.63
N LEU A 360 -10.03 15.02 -7.94
CA LEU A 360 -10.38 16.41 -8.24
C LEU A 360 -11.27 16.53 -9.46
N VAL A 361 -10.96 15.76 -10.53
CA VAL A 361 -11.76 15.75 -11.76
C VAL A 361 -13.15 15.21 -11.51
N LEU A 362 -13.26 14.09 -10.80
CA LEU A 362 -14.56 13.47 -10.49
C LEU A 362 -15.41 14.33 -9.57
N GLU A 363 -14.82 14.99 -8.57
CA GLU A 363 -15.51 15.97 -7.72
C GLU A 363 -16.01 17.16 -8.55
N ALA A 364 -15.22 17.63 -9.52
CA ALA A 364 -15.63 18.69 -10.43
C ALA A 364 -16.76 18.25 -11.38
N VAL A 365 -16.73 16.98 -11.85
CA VAL A 365 -17.84 16.40 -12.63
C VAL A 365 -19.09 16.30 -11.79
N ALA A 366 -19.00 15.78 -10.55
CA ALA A 366 -20.12 15.67 -9.62
C ALA A 366 -20.78 17.03 -9.37
N ALA A 367 -19.98 18.08 -9.16
CA ALA A 367 -20.45 19.43 -8.96
C ALA A 367 -21.13 20.01 -10.23
N LYS A 368 -20.54 19.80 -11.43
CA LYS A 368 -21.07 20.32 -12.68
C LYS A 368 -22.37 19.64 -13.11
N GLU A 369 -22.51 18.34 -12.81
CA GLU A 369 -23.73 17.57 -13.08
C GLU A 369 -24.77 17.68 -11.96
N ASN A 370 -24.48 18.41 -10.90
CA ASN A 370 -25.33 18.54 -9.70
C ASN A 370 -25.75 17.18 -9.13
N ILE A 371 -24.78 16.25 -9.02
CA ILE A 371 -25.02 14.92 -8.46
C ILE A 371 -25.41 15.07 -7.00
N THR A 372 -26.65 14.66 -6.67
CA THR A 372 -27.17 14.68 -5.31
C THR A 372 -27.09 13.29 -4.69
N VAL A 373 -26.63 13.25 -3.46
CA VAL A 373 -26.62 12.04 -2.64
C VAL A 373 -27.80 12.08 -1.70
N THR A 374 -28.66 11.08 -1.80
CA THR A 374 -29.84 10.94 -0.93
C THR A 374 -29.47 10.27 0.38
N ASP A 375 -30.35 10.36 1.37
CA ASP A 375 -30.15 9.64 2.63
C ASP A 375 -30.25 8.11 2.43
N GLU A 376 -30.99 7.66 1.39
CA GLU A 376 -31.05 6.24 1.00
C GLU A 376 -29.70 5.75 0.47
N ASP A 377 -29.00 6.53 -0.36
CA ASP A 377 -27.64 6.22 -0.83
C ASP A 377 -26.66 6.08 0.34
N LEU A 378 -26.75 7.01 1.30
CA LEU A 378 -25.91 6.97 2.49
C LEU A 378 -26.19 5.73 3.36
N GLU A 379 -27.48 5.37 3.53
CA GLU A 379 -27.87 4.18 4.30
C GLU A 379 -27.41 2.89 3.62
N LYS A 380 -27.46 2.84 2.30
CA LYS A 380 -26.96 1.70 1.51
C LYS A 380 -25.45 1.52 1.72
N GLU A 381 -24.67 2.58 1.56
CA GLU A 381 -23.22 2.55 1.74
C GLU A 381 -22.82 2.15 3.17
N ILE A 382 -23.52 2.70 4.19
CA ILE A 382 -23.31 2.31 5.59
C ILE A 382 -23.62 0.81 5.79
N SER A 383 -24.64 0.29 5.13
CA SER A 383 -25.01 -1.13 5.23
C SER A 383 -23.95 -2.04 4.59
N GLU A 384 -23.43 -1.67 3.41
CA GLU A 384 -22.37 -2.41 2.70
C GLU A 384 -21.08 -2.45 3.52
N ILE A 385 -20.68 -1.31 4.09
CA ILE A 385 -19.51 -1.23 4.98
C ILE A 385 -19.74 -2.08 6.24
N ALA A 386 -20.92 -2.03 6.85
CA ALA A 386 -21.25 -2.81 8.03
C ALA A 386 -21.19 -4.31 7.78
N GLU A 387 -21.66 -4.78 6.62
CA GLU A 387 -21.56 -6.18 6.19
C GLU A 387 -20.10 -6.61 6.02
N MET A 388 -19.27 -5.78 5.37
CA MET A 388 -17.84 -6.05 5.18
C MET A 388 -17.11 -6.24 6.51
N TYR A 389 -17.45 -5.41 7.51
CA TYR A 389 -16.86 -5.50 8.87
C TYR A 389 -17.61 -6.44 9.81
N LYS A 390 -18.67 -7.14 9.34
CA LYS A 390 -19.54 -8.01 10.14
C LYS A 390 -20.10 -7.30 11.39
N MET A 391 -20.51 -6.05 11.21
CA MET A 391 -21.08 -5.17 12.24
C MET A 391 -22.56 -4.88 11.93
N GLU A 392 -23.30 -4.42 12.93
CA GLU A 392 -24.66 -3.90 12.71
C GLU A 392 -24.58 -2.45 12.17
N ALA A 393 -25.29 -2.17 11.08
CA ALA A 393 -25.34 -0.84 10.45
C ALA A 393 -25.77 0.28 11.43
N SER A 394 -26.69 -0.05 12.38
CA SER A 394 -27.11 0.87 13.44
C SER A 394 -25.96 1.33 14.32
N LYS A 395 -25.05 0.42 14.70
CA LYS A 395 -23.89 0.75 15.53
C LYS A 395 -22.88 1.60 14.79
N LEU A 396 -22.64 1.31 13.50
CA LEU A 396 -21.76 2.12 12.67
C LEU A 396 -22.31 3.55 12.55
N LYS A 397 -23.61 3.68 12.30
CA LYS A 397 -24.29 4.98 12.18
C LYS A 397 -24.24 5.83 13.47
N GLU A 398 -24.26 5.19 14.65
CA GLU A 398 -24.16 5.88 15.96
C GLU A 398 -22.73 6.37 16.25
N VAL A 399 -21.71 5.64 15.82
CA VAL A 399 -20.30 6.00 16.03
C VAL A 399 -19.86 7.09 15.06
N MET A 400 -20.45 7.13 13.85
CA MET A 400 -20.12 8.14 12.83
C MET A 400 -20.60 9.52 13.21
N GLY A 401 -19.66 10.48 13.25
CA GLY A 401 -19.95 11.91 13.41
C GLY A 401 -20.51 12.55 12.13
N ASP A 402 -20.99 13.79 12.26
CA ASP A 402 -21.54 14.52 11.11
C ASP A 402 -20.49 14.80 10.03
N SER A 403 -19.24 15.04 10.42
CA SER A 403 -18.12 15.24 9.49
C SER A 403 -17.83 13.98 8.65
N GLU A 404 -17.91 12.81 9.26
CA GLU A 404 -17.70 11.52 8.58
C GLU A 404 -18.83 11.22 7.60
N LYS A 405 -20.07 11.54 7.96
CA LYS A 405 -21.23 11.43 7.07
C LYS A 405 -21.13 12.36 5.86
N GLU A 406 -20.70 13.60 6.07
CA GLU A 406 -20.47 14.55 4.97
C GLU A 406 -19.32 14.09 4.05
N GLN A 407 -18.25 13.52 4.62
CA GLN A 407 -17.19 12.94 3.81
C GLN A 407 -17.69 11.75 2.98
N MET A 408 -18.45 10.85 3.58
CA MET A 408 -19.07 9.72 2.90
C MET A 408 -20.00 10.16 1.76
N LYS A 409 -20.80 11.22 1.97
CA LYS A 409 -21.62 11.79 0.89
C LYS A 409 -20.77 12.28 -0.28
N LYS A 410 -19.62 12.92 0.00
CA LYS A 410 -18.68 13.34 -1.07
C LYS A 410 -18.14 12.13 -1.81
N ASP A 411 -17.77 11.07 -1.10
CA ASP A 411 -17.23 9.85 -1.71
C ASP A 411 -18.30 9.13 -2.58
N ILE A 412 -19.55 9.03 -2.11
CA ILE A 412 -20.68 8.52 -2.89
C ILE A 412 -20.94 9.38 -4.15
N ALA A 413 -20.84 10.71 -4.03
CA ALA A 413 -20.99 11.59 -5.20
C ALA A 413 -19.90 11.34 -6.25
N VAL A 414 -18.66 11.07 -5.83
CA VAL A 414 -17.55 10.69 -6.70
C VAL A 414 -17.83 9.35 -7.38
N THR A 415 -18.30 8.34 -6.66
CA THR A 415 -18.68 7.04 -7.23
C THR A 415 -19.78 7.18 -8.30
N LYS A 416 -20.83 7.95 -8.01
CA LYS A 416 -21.86 8.26 -9.01
C LYS A 416 -21.34 9.04 -10.22
N ALA A 417 -20.33 9.89 -10.02
CA ALA A 417 -19.68 10.59 -11.12
C ALA A 417 -18.87 9.62 -12.01
N VAL A 418 -18.19 8.62 -11.40
CA VAL A 418 -17.53 7.54 -12.16
C VAL A 418 -18.55 6.78 -13.01
N GLU A 419 -19.63 6.29 -12.42
CA GLU A 419 -20.70 5.59 -13.13
C GLU A 419 -21.18 6.42 -14.33
N LEU A 420 -21.49 7.70 -14.13
CA LEU A 420 -21.98 8.59 -15.17
C LEU A 420 -20.99 8.74 -16.32
N VAL A 421 -19.70 8.93 -16.06
CA VAL A 421 -18.71 9.13 -17.14
C VAL A 421 -18.39 7.82 -17.86
N VAL A 422 -18.36 6.69 -17.15
CA VAL A 422 -18.14 5.35 -17.72
C VAL A 422 -19.31 4.93 -18.60
N ASP A 423 -20.56 5.16 -18.15
CA ASP A 423 -21.77 4.86 -18.93
C ASP A 423 -21.87 5.72 -20.19
N SER A 424 -21.37 6.96 -20.14
CA SER A 424 -21.36 7.83 -21.29
C SER A 424 -20.22 7.55 -22.28
N ALA A 425 -19.20 6.79 -21.88
CA ALA A 425 -18.02 6.50 -22.70
C ALA A 425 -18.35 5.63 -23.91
N LYS A 426 -17.61 5.82 -25.00
CA LYS A 426 -17.73 5.08 -26.24
C LYS A 426 -16.57 4.10 -26.36
N GLU A 427 -16.88 2.84 -26.48
CA GLU A 427 -15.89 1.80 -26.77
C GLU A 427 -15.63 1.74 -28.29
N ILE A 428 -14.35 1.78 -28.67
CA ILE A 428 -13.87 1.74 -30.06
C ILE A 428 -12.94 0.54 -30.27
#